data_6eb463bc1308d71759d4992f49f44cb6
#
_entry.id   6eb463bc1308d71759d4992f49f44cb6
#
_cell.length_a   1.000
_cell.length_b   1.000
_cell.length_c   1.000
_cell.angle_alpha   90.00
_cell.angle_beta   90.00
_cell.angle_gamma   90.00
#
_symmetry.space_group_name_H-M   'P 1'
#
loop_
_entity.id
_entity.type
_entity.pdbx_description
1 polymer ?
#
loop_
_entity_poly.entity_id
_entity_poly.type
_entity_poly.pdbx_seq_one_letter_code
_entity_poly.pdbx_strand_id
1 'polypeptide(L)'
;LAALKARLERLERLGDRRVAIGARGICDTPLAPLIPGVVHDLYAATPADAVALNAFGLGMAQTIRGDRPILWGMHDMMAQETGRPYGRGLHEMGLSARDILLVRTRDVHTLLAVGEEALRCLAVGAVVLSAWGEAKAFSMTASRRLALAAETGGGTLFLARAAAAPCPSAAESRWSVASSASVPLEGGAPGRPSFSVTLLRRRGGGQTGTSIVEWDREQRSFQPPPPLPGGLVSLAGQRPTAAPGGERRYAA
;
A
#
# COMPACT_ATOMS: atom_id res chain seq x y z
N LEU A 1 24.40 -1.81 -10.92
CA LEU A 1 24.22 -0.43 -10.46
C LEU A 1 24.57 0.58 -11.56
N ALA A 2 25.71 0.41 -12.28
CA ALA A 2 26.11 1.34 -13.36
C ALA A 2 25.06 1.46 -14.47
N ALA A 3 24.49 0.34 -14.93
CA ALA A 3 23.41 0.37 -15.94
C ALA A 3 22.15 1.08 -15.46
N LEU A 4 21.82 0.96 -14.16
CA LEU A 4 20.72 1.70 -13.54
C LEU A 4 21.00 3.21 -13.54
N LYS A 5 22.20 3.63 -13.09
CA LYS A 5 22.60 5.04 -13.08
C LYS A 5 22.47 5.66 -14.47
N ALA A 6 23.02 5.00 -15.49
CA ALA A 6 22.91 5.47 -16.86
C ALA A 6 21.44 5.60 -17.34
N ARG A 7 20.55 4.69 -16.89
CA ARG A 7 19.13 4.76 -17.23
C ARG A 7 18.40 5.89 -16.49
N LEU A 8 18.73 6.13 -15.22
CA LEU A 8 18.18 7.24 -14.42
C LEU A 8 18.62 8.59 -15.00
N GLU A 9 19.90 8.76 -15.31
CA GLU A 9 20.43 9.97 -15.98
C GLU A 9 19.78 10.24 -17.34
N ARG A 10 19.44 9.17 -18.09
CA ARG A 10 18.71 9.33 -19.35
C ARG A 10 17.28 9.80 -19.11
N LEU A 11 16.59 9.30 -18.06
CA LEU A 11 15.26 9.78 -17.69
C LEU A 11 15.28 11.23 -17.24
N GLU A 12 16.29 11.66 -16.47
CA GLU A 12 16.46 13.05 -16.06
C GLU A 12 16.65 13.97 -17.26
N ARG A 13 17.46 13.59 -18.22
CA ARG A 13 17.66 14.37 -19.48
C ARG A 13 16.40 14.50 -20.31
N LEU A 14 15.48 13.53 -20.26
CA LEU A 14 14.20 13.55 -20.95
C LEU A 14 13.11 14.31 -20.19
N GLY A 15 13.32 14.48 -18.85
CA GLY A 15 12.35 15.02 -17.90
C GLY A 15 12.55 16.49 -17.52
N ASP A 16 13.31 17.31 -18.28
CA ASP A 16 13.62 18.72 -17.96
C ASP A 16 12.39 19.67 -18.00
N ARG A 17 11.29 19.22 -17.38
CA ARG A 17 10.18 20.07 -16.96
C ARG A 17 9.96 19.86 -15.47
N ARG A 18 10.42 20.83 -14.67
CA ARG A 18 10.02 21.00 -13.28
C ARG A 18 8.51 21.05 -13.19
N VAL A 19 7.89 19.90 -13.04
CA VAL A 19 6.50 19.83 -12.62
C VAL A 19 6.53 20.03 -11.11
N ALA A 20 6.05 21.17 -10.67
CA ALA A 20 5.76 21.40 -9.26
C ALA A 20 4.95 20.20 -8.74
N ILE A 21 5.43 19.60 -7.66
CA ILE A 21 4.74 18.50 -6.97
C ILE A 21 3.45 19.12 -6.41
N GLY A 22 2.42 19.16 -7.20
CA GLY A 22 1.06 19.35 -6.71
C GLY A 22 0.71 18.05 -5.97
N ALA A 23 0.90 18.03 -4.66
CA ALA A 23 0.24 17.07 -3.82
C ALA A 23 -1.27 17.24 -4.06
N ARG A 24 -1.83 16.52 -5.02
CA ARG A 24 -3.29 16.33 -5.09
C ARG A 24 -3.63 15.64 -3.78
N GLY A 25 -4.32 16.41 -2.93
CA GLY A 25 -4.57 16.04 -1.57
C GLY A 25 -5.13 14.64 -1.47
N ILE A 26 -4.46 13.81 -0.72
CA ILE A 26 -5.02 12.61 -0.14
C ILE A 26 -5.85 13.11 1.06
N CYS A 27 -6.86 13.93 0.79
CA CYS A 27 -7.87 14.32 1.74
C CYS A 27 -8.97 13.27 1.64
N ASP A 28 -9.39 12.72 2.75
CA ASP A 28 -10.52 11.81 2.96
C ASP A 28 -10.28 10.30 2.78
N THR A 29 -9.04 9.84 2.68
CA THR A 29 -8.80 8.42 2.86
C THR A 29 -8.59 8.10 4.35
N PRO A 30 -9.01 6.91 4.85
CA PRO A 30 -8.69 6.44 6.20
C PRO A 30 -7.17 6.27 6.41
N LEU A 31 -6.40 6.34 5.34
CA LEU A 31 -4.95 6.46 5.36
C LEU A 31 -4.62 7.91 5.70
N ALA A 32 -3.98 8.14 6.82
CA ALA A 32 -3.46 9.47 7.18
C ALA A 32 -2.68 10.08 6.00
N PRO A 33 -2.68 11.41 5.83
CA PRO A 33 -2.05 12.04 4.67
C PRO A 33 -0.62 11.54 4.51
N LEU A 34 -0.31 11.02 3.32
CA LEU A 34 1.04 10.61 2.96
C LEU A 34 1.90 11.86 2.84
N ILE A 35 3.01 11.84 3.54
CA ILE A 35 4.02 12.89 3.44
C ILE A 35 4.96 12.50 2.30
N PRO A 36 5.10 13.31 1.24
CA PRO A 36 6.09 13.06 0.20
C PRO A 36 7.51 13.35 0.71
N GLY A 37 8.53 12.77 0.05
CA GLY A 37 9.94 13.00 0.39
C GLY A 37 10.41 12.23 1.62
N VAL A 38 9.72 11.19 2.04
CA VAL A 38 10.06 10.38 3.22
C VAL A 38 10.01 8.87 2.93
N VAL A 39 10.39 8.08 3.91
CA VAL A 39 10.35 6.61 3.87
C VAL A 39 9.15 6.10 4.65
N HIS A 40 8.42 5.17 4.08
CA HIS A 40 7.34 4.42 4.71
C HIS A 40 7.69 2.94 4.74
N ASP A 41 7.66 2.31 5.92
CA ASP A 41 7.82 0.88 6.08
C ASP A 41 6.46 0.17 5.92
N LEU A 42 6.40 -0.82 5.07
CA LEU A 42 5.23 -1.67 4.86
C LEU A 42 5.61 -3.13 5.18
N TYR A 43 4.81 -3.80 5.98
CA TYR A 43 5.02 -5.21 6.35
C TYR A 43 3.79 -6.02 5.97
N ALA A 44 3.99 -7.19 5.38
CA ALA A 44 2.92 -8.15 5.23
C ALA A 44 2.48 -8.65 6.62
N ALA A 45 1.19 -8.71 6.89
CA ALA A 45 0.67 -9.22 8.15
C ALA A 45 1.04 -10.70 8.34
N THR A 46 0.97 -11.46 7.25
CA THR A 46 1.47 -12.83 7.14
C THR A 46 2.26 -12.99 5.84
N PRO A 47 3.10 -14.03 5.70
CA PRO A 47 3.79 -14.29 4.42
C PRO A 47 2.83 -14.41 3.22
N ALA A 48 1.63 -14.92 3.42
CA ALA A 48 0.60 -15.05 2.38
C ALA A 48 0.11 -13.69 1.84
N ASP A 49 0.26 -12.61 2.63
CA ASP A 49 -0.15 -11.26 2.24
C ASP A 49 0.89 -10.52 1.39
N ALA A 50 1.99 -11.16 1.00
CA ALA A 50 3.08 -10.51 0.27
C ALA A 50 2.64 -9.92 -1.08
N VAL A 51 1.69 -10.53 -1.77
CA VAL A 51 1.12 -10.00 -3.03
C VAL A 51 0.28 -8.76 -2.73
N ALA A 52 -0.57 -8.80 -1.71
CA ALA A 52 -1.36 -7.66 -1.25
C ALA A 52 -0.47 -6.50 -0.80
N LEU A 53 0.63 -6.79 -0.07
CA LEU A 53 1.64 -5.82 0.33
C LEU A 53 2.24 -5.08 -0.88
N ASN A 54 2.66 -5.83 -1.92
CA ASN A 54 3.22 -5.24 -3.14
C ASN A 54 2.19 -4.37 -3.87
N ALA A 55 0.95 -4.86 -4.00
CA ALA A 55 -0.14 -4.14 -4.62
C ALA A 55 -0.47 -2.84 -3.86
N PHE A 56 -0.54 -2.92 -2.52
CA PHE A 56 -0.74 -1.75 -1.67
C PHE A 56 0.39 -0.73 -1.81
N GLY A 57 1.66 -1.16 -1.77
CA GLY A 57 2.82 -0.29 -1.96
C GLY A 57 2.84 0.40 -3.33
N LEU A 58 2.45 -0.31 -4.39
CA LEU A 58 2.31 0.28 -5.74
C LEU A 58 1.14 1.27 -5.80
N GLY A 59 0.01 0.97 -5.16
CA GLY A 59 -1.11 1.91 -5.04
C GLY A 59 -0.68 3.19 -4.32
N MET A 60 0.01 3.08 -3.18
CA MET A 60 0.57 4.22 -2.45
C MET A 60 1.53 5.05 -3.34
N ALA A 61 2.42 4.38 -4.08
CA ALA A 61 3.32 5.05 -5.02
C ALA A 61 2.55 5.75 -6.15
N GLN A 62 1.48 5.14 -6.65
CA GLN A 62 0.64 5.69 -7.70
C GLN A 62 -0.05 7.00 -7.27
N THR A 63 -0.45 7.14 -5.99
CA THR A 63 -1.12 8.36 -5.51
C THR A 63 -0.20 9.58 -5.48
N ILE A 64 1.13 9.38 -5.38
CA ILE A 64 2.09 10.47 -5.17
C ILE A 64 3.05 10.71 -6.34
N ARG A 65 3.18 9.75 -7.29
CA ARG A 65 4.18 9.84 -8.35
C ARG A 65 3.98 10.98 -9.35
N GLY A 66 2.76 11.53 -9.45
CA GLY A 66 2.38 12.42 -10.56
C GLY A 66 2.45 11.68 -11.89
N ASP A 67 3.06 12.31 -12.91
CA ASP A 67 3.25 11.70 -14.23
C ASP A 67 4.61 11.00 -14.41
N ARG A 68 5.40 10.93 -13.33
CA ARG A 68 6.73 10.29 -13.34
C ARG A 68 6.61 8.79 -13.10
N PRO A 69 7.58 7.98 -13.59
CA PRO A 69 7.57 6.54 -13.37
C PRO A 69 7.83 6.18 -11.91
N ILE A 70 7.32 5.01 -11.52
CA ILE A 70 7.66 4.34 -10.27
C ILE A 70 8.89 3.47 -10.53
N LEU A 71 9.95 3.60 -9.72
CA LEU A 71 10.96 2.57 -9.67
C LEU A 71 10.50 1.48 -8.71
N TRP A 72 10.36 0.25 -9.22
CA TRP A 72 10.06 -0.93 -8.40
C TRP A 72 11.28 -1.83 -8.33
N GLY A 73 12.00 -1.76 -7.21
CA GLY A 73 13.08 -2.69 -6.86
C GLY A 73 12.51 -3.95 -6.23
N MET A 74 12.86 -5.12 -6.76
CA MET A 74 12.37 -6.40 -6.26
C MET A 74 13.54 -7.35 -5.97
N HIS A 75 13.63 -7.81 -4.72
CA HIS A 75 14.54 -8.87 -4.31
C HIS A 75 14.14 -10.20 -4.98
N ASP A 76 15.09 -10.97 -5.48
CA ASP A 76 14.82 -12.21 -6.20
C ASP A 76 14.01 -13.21 -5.36
N MET A 77 14.24 -13.31 -4.04
CA MET A 77 13.42 -14.13 -3.16
C MET A 77 11.95 -13.69 -3.14
N MET A 78 11.67 -12.37 -3.14
CA MET A 78 10.29 -11.90 -3.27
C MET A 78 9.66 -12.40 -4.57
N ALA A 79 10.39 -12.34 -5.69
CA ALA A 79 9.90 -12.82 -6.98
C ALA A 79 9.74 -14.34 -7.05
N GLN A 80 10.52 -15.11 -6.29
CA GLN A 80 10.37 -16.56 -6.17
C GLN A 80 9.12 -16.93 -5.37
N GLU A 81 8.84 -16.23 -4.28
CA GLU A 81 7.71 -16.52 -3.39
C GLU A 81 6.37 -15.97 -3.92
N THR A 82 6.37 -14.80 -4.56
CA THR A 82 5.14 -14.14 -5.01
C THR A 82 4.89 -14.21 -6.51
N GLY A 83 5.84 -14.75 -7.27
CA GLY A 83 5.81 -14.71 -8.72
C GLY A 83 6.34 -13.38 -9.30
N ARG A 84 6.38 -13.34 -10.63
CA ARG A 84 6.79 -12.12 -11.37
C ARG A 84 5.60 -11.17 -11.52
N PRO A 85 5.85 -9.85 -11.58
CA PRO A 85 4.80 -8.89 -11.89
C PRO A 85 4.05 -9.26 -13.17
N TYR A 86 2.74 -9.33 -13.06
CA TYR A 86 1.86 -9.66 -14.19
C TYR A 86 1.31 -8.37 -14.80
N GLY A 87 1.68 -8.07 -16.03
CA GLY A 87 1.36 -6.80 -16.69
C GLY A 87 -0.13 -6.47 -16.75
N ARG A 88 -1.00 -7.48 -16.92
CA ARG A 88 -2.45 -7.29 -16.92
C ARG A 88 -2.99 -6.90 -15.54
N GLY A 89 -2.48 -7.54 -14.46
CA GLY A 89 -2.84 -7.14 -13.10
C GLY A 89 -2.39 -5.73 -12.75
N LEU A 90 -1.20 -5.31 -13.23
CA LEU A 90 -0.76 -3.92 -13.09
C LEU A 90 -1.67 -2.95 -13.84
N HIS A 91 -2.13 -3.33 -15.04
CA HIS A 91 -3.07 -2.53 -15.81
C HIS A 91 -4.42 -2.38 -15.08
N GLU A 92 -4.88 -3.43 -14.42
CA GLU A 92 -6.09 -3.39 -13.58
C GLU A 92 -5.94 -2.50 -12.36
N MET A 93 -4.72 -2.25 -11.91
CA MET A 93 -4.40 -1.23 -10.91
C MET A 93 -4.23 0.18 -11.50
N GLY A 94 -4.43 0.37 -12.81
CA GLY A 94 -4.23 1.65 -13.49
C GLY A 94 -2.77 1.98 -13.78
N LEU A 95 -1.88 0.98 -13.75
CA LEU A 95 -0.47 1.10 -14.08
C LEU A 95 -0.18 0.49 -15.46
N SER A 96 0.55 1.21 -16.29
CA SER A 96 1.06 0.67 -17.56
C SER A 96 2.53 0.28 -17.45
N ALA A 97 3.05 -0.47 -18.41
CA ALA A 97 4.47 -0.79 -18.48
C ALA A 97 5.38 0.44 -18.56
N ARG A 98 4.86 1.59 -19.02
CA ARG A 98 5.59 2.87 -19.10
C ARG A 98 5.74 3.54 -17.73
N ASP A 99 4.84 3.21 -16.81
CA ASP A 99 4.79 3.79 -15.47
C ASP A 99 5.78 3.13 -14.51
N ILE A 100 6.37 1.98 -14.88
CA ILE A 100 7.18 1.18 -13.97
C ILE A 100 8.57 0.92 -14.55
N LEU A 101 9.59 1.26 -13.77
CA LEU A 101 10.96 0.81 -13.97
C LEU A 101 11.24 -0.34 -13.00
N LEU A 102 11.04 -1.58 -13.46
CA LEU A 102 11.31 -2.78 -12.65
C LEU A 102 12.80 -3.09 -12.63
N VAL A 103 13.37 -3.20 -11.42
CA VAL A 103 14.76 -3.57 -11.16
C VAL A 103 14.79 -4.79 -10.25
N ARG A 104 15.33 -5.90 -10.72
CA ARG A 104 15.51 -7.10 -9.90
C ARG A 104 16.92 -7.15 -9.32
N THR A 105 17.03 -7.59 -8.08
CA THR A 105 18.32 -7.70 -7.37
C THR A 105 18.43 -9.04 -6.67
N ARG A 106 19.64 -9.59 -6.66
CA ARG A 106 19.93 -10.89 -6.04
C ARG A 106 20.07 -10.81 -4.53
N ASP A 107 20.41 -9.65 -4.02
CA ASP A 107 20.66 -9.42 -2.60
C ASP A 107 20.07 -8.10 -2.11
N VAL A 108 19.85 -8.02 -0.81
CA VAL A 108 19.23 -6.87 -0.15
C VAL A 108 20.14 -5.63 -0.15
N HIS A 109 21.48 -5.79 -0.11
CA HIS A 109 22.39 -4.64 -0.16
C HIS A 109 22.28 -3.90 -1.49
N THR A 110 22.26 -4.65 -2.58
CA THR A 110 22.02 -4.10 -3.92
C THR A 110 20.63 -3.47 -4.02
N LEU A 111 19.60 -4.08 -3.42
CA LEU A 111 18.24 -3.52 -3.40
C LEU A 111 18.23 -2.14 -2.71
N LEU A 112 18.86 -2.02 -1.55
CA LEU A 112 18.94 -0.75 -0.82
C LEU A 112 19.73 0.31 -1.59
N ALA A 113 20.84 -0.08 -2.25
CA ALA A 113 21.60 0.83 -3.09
C ALA A 113 20.81 1.32 -4.32
N VAL A 114 19.99 0.45 -4.93
CA VAL A 114 19.03 0.84 -5.98
C VAL A 114 18.04 1.88 -5.46
N GLY A 115 17.51 1.68 -4.24
CA GLY A 115 16.61 2.64 -3.60
C GLY A 115 17.25 4.00 -3.35
N GLU A 116 18.47 4.03 -2.84
CA GLU A 116 19.20 5.28 -2.59
C GLU A 116 19.44 6.08 -3.89
N GLU A 117 19.86 5.43 -4.96
CA GLU A 117 20.06 6.09 -6.26
C GLU A 117 18.74 6.60 -6.84
N ALA A 118 17.68 5.79 -6.74
CA ALA A 118 16.36 6.17 -7.26
C ALA A 118 15.74 7.36 -6.51
N LEU A 119 15.93 7.43 -5.19
CA LEU A 119 15.41 8.52 -4.36
C LEU A 119 16.06 9.87 -4.69
N ARG A 120 17.31 9.88 -5.18
CA ARG A 120 18.02 11.09 -5.62
C ARG A 120 17.66 11.51 -7.04
N CYS A 121 17.03 10.63 -7.82
CA CYS A 121 16.69 10.91 -9.22
C CYS A 121 15.37 11.66 -9.33
N LEU A 122 15.40 12.91 -9.77
CA LEU A 122 14.22 13.76 -9.93
C LEU A 122 13.23 13.24 -10.97
N ALA A 123 13.67 12.39 -11.91
CA ALA A 123 12.80 11.79 -12.92
C ALA A 123 11.97 10.61 -12.39
N VAL A 124 12.24 10.11 -11.17
CA VAL A 124 11.46 9.07 -10.51
C VAL A 124 10.41 9.72 -9.62
N GLY A 125 9.16 9.30 -9.76
CA GLY A 125 8.06 9.87 -8.99
C GLY A 125 7.89 9.25 -7.60
N ALA A 126 8.14 7.96 -7.51
CA ALA A 126 8.10 7.20 -6.26
C ALA A 126 8.96 5.94 -6.38
N VAL A 127 9.41 5.41 -5.26
CA VAL A 127 10.21 4.19 -5.17
C VAL A 127 9.47 3.16 -4.34
N VAL A 128 9.35 1.94 -4.86
CA VAL A 128 8.88 0.77 -4.11
C VAL A 128 10.02 -0.23 -4.06
N LEU A 129 10.42 -0.66 -2.86
CA LEU A 129 11.38 -1.73 -2.68
C LEU A 129 10.69 -2.92 -2.02
N SER A 130 10.74 -4.07 -2.66
CA SER A 130 10.07 -5.30 -2.19
C SER A 130 11.11 -6.36 -1.82
N ALA A 131 11.11 -6.77 -0.55
CA ALA A 131 12.04 -7.77 -0.03
C ALA A 131 11.30 -8.87 0.74
N TRP A 132 11.84 -10.10 0.66
CA TRP A 132 11.37 -11.26 1.39
C TRP A 132 12.37 -11.66 2.46
N GLY A 133 11.86 -11.97 3.64
CA GLY A 133 12.64 -12.46 4.77
C GLY A 133 13.36 -11.37 5.55
N GLU A 134 13.96 -11.81 6.64
CA GLU A 134 14.81 -10.95 7.46
C GLU A 134 16.22 -10.90 6.91
N ALA A 135 16.82 -9.71 6.92
CA ALA A 135 18.21 -9.53 6.53
C ALA A 135 18.88 -8.48 7.42
N LYS A 136 20.11 -8.76 7.84
CA LYS A 136 20.93 -7.83 8.64
C LYS A 136 21.18 -6.48 7.93
N ALA A 137 21.04 -6.47 6.59
CA ALA A 137 21.16 -5.25 5.78
C ALA A 137 20.07 -4.21 6.13
N PHE A 138 18.90 -4.62 6.60
CA PHE A 138 17.84 -3.71 7.09
C PHE A 138 18.17 -3.18 8.48
N SER A 139 19.26 -2.46 8.58
CA SER A 139 19.73 -1.86 9.83
C SER A 139 19.24 -0.42 9.99
N MET A 140 19.33 0.12 11.21
CA MET A 140 19.05 1.55 11.47
C MET A 140 19.93 2.47 10.60
N THR A 141 21.19 2.09 10.35
CA THR A 141 22.09 2.85 9.49
C THR A 141 21.60 2.89 8.04
N ALA A 142 21.22 1.74 7.49
CA ALA A 142 20.67 1.68 6.14
C ALA A 142 19.36 2.49 6.03
N SER A 143 18.48 2.37 7.03
CA SER A 143 17.23 3.12 7.09
C SER A 143 17.47 4.64 7.13
N ARG A 144 18.45 5.12 7.90
CA ARG A 144 18.82 6.54 7.93
C ARG A 144 19.39 7.04 6.60
N ARG A 145 20.17 6.21 5.90
CA ARG A 145 20.69 6.55 4.57
C ARG A 145 19.56 6.72 3.55
N LEU A 146 18.59 5.82 3.57
CA LEU A 146 17.38 5.93 2.72
C LEU A 146 16.56 7.17 3.07
N ALA A 147 16.37 7.47 4.37
CA ALA A 147 15.64 8.65 4.82
C ALA A 147 16.34 9.94 4.36
N LEU A 148 17.67 10.03 4.50
CA LEU A 148 18.45 11.16 4.02
C LEU A 148 18.40 11.29 2.49
N ALA A 149 18.46 10.18 1.75
CA ALA A 149 18.32 10.20 0.29
C ALA A 149 16.92 10.67 -0.15
N ALA A 150 15.88 10.29 0.57
CA ALA A 150 14.52 10.75 0.34
C ALA A 150 14.37 12.25 0.60
N GLU A 151 14.89 12.73 1.73
CA GLU A 151 14.86 14.14 2.11
C GLU A 151 15.63 15.03 1.12
N THR A 152 16.84 14.64 0.73
CA THR A 152 17.67 15.43 -0.20
C THR A 152 17.20 15.38 -1.63
N GLY A 153 16.69 14.23 -2.10
CA GLY A 153 16.20 14.05 -3.47
C GLY A 153 14.72 14.35 -3.65
N GLY A 154 13.95 14.52 -2.57
CA GLY A 154 12.50 14.72 -2.61
C GLY A 154 11.70 13.49 -3.03
N GLY A 155 12.36 12.33 -3.23
CA GLY A 155 11.71 11.06 -3.58
C GLY A 155 11.01 10.43 -2.37
N THR A 156 9.93 9.67 -2.61
CA THR A 156 9.24 8.92 -1.55
C THR A 156 9.47 7.43 -1.73
N LEU A 157 9.79 6.75 -0.64
CA LEU A 157 10.03 5.31 -0.61
C LEU A 157 8.95 4.57 0.17
N PHE A 158 8.44 3.50 -0.43
CA PHE A 158 7.66 2.46 0.22
C PHE A 158 8.51 1.19 0.30
N LEU A 159 9.01 0.87 1.50
CA LEU A 159 9.81 -0.32 1.75
C LEU A 159 8.91 -1.47 2.18
N ALA A 160 8.57 -2.35 1.24
CA ALA A 160 7.69 -3.51 1.43
C ALA A 160 8.50 -4.74 1.85
N ARG A 161 8.22 -5.29 3.03
CA ARG A 161 8.90 -6.46 3.61
C ARG A 161 7.88 -7.54 3.95
N ALA A 162 7.99 -8.69 3.29
CA ALA A 162 7.21 -9.88 3.59
C ALA A 162 8.08 -10.89 4.36
N ALA A 163 7.45 -11.78 5.12
CA ALA A 163 8.12 -12.78 5.96
C ALA A 163 9.20 -12.16 6.87
N ALA A 164 8.94 -10.98 7.41
CA ALA A 164 9.84 -10.25 8.29
C ALA A 164 9.05 -9.54 9.39
N ALA A 165 9.60 -9.54 10.61
CA ALA A 165 9.02 -8.81 11.72
C ALA A 165 9.31 -7.29 11.60
N PRO A 166 8.37 -6.42 12.04
CA PRO A 166 8.61 -5.00 12.13
C PRO A 166 9.81 -4.68 13.04
N CYS A 167 10.78 -3.93 12.53
CA CYS A 167 11.97 -3.55 13.27
C CYS A 167 12.13 -2.02 13.35
N PRO A 168 12.91 -1.50 14.32
CA PRO A 168 13.20 -0.08 14.41
C PRO A 168 13.83 0.47 13.13
N SER A 169 13.36 1.63 12.68
CA SER A 169 13.83 2.29 11.46
C SER A 169 13.64 3.81 11.54
N ALA A 170 14.25 4.54 10.61
CA ALA A 170 14.08 5.97 10.44
C ALA A 170 12.84 6.35 9.61
N ALA A 171 12.00 5.39 9.26
CA ALA A 171 10.80 5.63 8.47
C ALA A 171 9.82 6.57 9.18
N GLU A 172 9.10 7.38 8.41
CA GLU A 172 8.06 8.29 8.88
C GLU A 172 6.86 7.51 9.45
N SER A 173 6.43 6.47 8.74
CA SER A 173 5.34 5.61 9.18
C SER A 173 5.67 4.15 8.97
N ARG A 174 4.98 3.29 9.73
CA ARG A 174 5.07 1.84 9.61
C ARG A 174 3.68 1.25 9.59
N TRP A 175 3.46 0.37 8.61
CA TRP A 175 2.17 -0.25 8.33
C TRP A 175 2.29 -1.77 8.31
N SER A 176 1.24 -2.44 8.76
CA SER A 176 0.98 -3.85 8.48
C SER A 176 -0.15 -3.93 7.46
N VAL A 177 0.02 -4.77 6.45
CA VAL A 177 -0.90 -4.92 5.32
C VAL A 177 -1.31 -6.37 5.19
N ALA A 178 -2.61 -6.60 5.15
CA ALA A 178 -3.21 -7.89 4.83
C ALA A 178 -4.16 -7.75 3.65
N SER A 179 -4.40 -8.84 2.95
CA SER A 179 -5.50 -8.95 2.00
C SER A 179 -6.84 -8.88 2.74
N SER A 180 -7.85 -8.31 2.11
CA SER A 180 -9.21 -8.26 2.64
C SER A 180 -10.20 -8.72 1.58
N ALA A 181 -11.34 -9.25 2.02
CA ALA A 181 -12.42 -9.59 1.11
C ALA A 181 -12.96 -8.33 0.42
N SER A 182 -13.08 -8.36 -0.89
CA SER A 182 -13.72 -7.30 -1.68
C SER A 182 -15.21 -7.53 -1.80
N VAL A 183 -15.98 -6.46 -1.99
CA VAL A 183 -17.41 -6.57 -2.31
C VAL A 183 -17.54 -7.11 -3.73
N PRO A 184 -18.17 -8.28 -3.94
CA PRO A 184 -18.35 -8.84 -5.27
C PRO A 184 -19.14 -7.90 -6.18
N LEU A 185 -18.78 -7.86 -7.45
CA LEU A 185 -19.55 -7.19 -8.49
C LEU A 185 -20.71 -8.08 -8.97
N GLU A 186 -21.57 -7.52 -9.83
CA GLU A 186 -22.66 -8.29 -10.45
C GLU A 186 -22.14 -9.56 -11.14
N GLY A 187 -22.90 -10.63 -11.06
CA GLY A 187 -22.52 -11.94 -11.58
C GLY A 187 -21.43 -12.67 -10.79
N GLY A 188 -21.12 -12.24 -9.56
CA GLY A 188 -20.08 -12.84 -8.73
C GLY A 188 -18.64 -12.52 -9.19
N ALA A 189 -18.47 -11.50 -10.03
CA ALA A 189 -17.15 -11.07 -10.46
C ALA A 189 -16.35 -10.47 -9.29
N PRO A 190 -14.99 -10.61 -9.28
CA PRO A 190 -14.15 -10.04 -8.26
C PRO A 190 -14.37 -8.52 -8.15
N GLY A 191 -14.50 -8.02 -6.93
CA GLY A 191 -14.57 -6.59 -6.64
C GLY A 191 -13.23 -5.89 -6.74
N ARG A 192 -13.19 -4.65 -6.27
CA ARG A 192 -11.96 -3.86 -6.20
C ARG A 192 -10.93 -4.51 -5.27
N PRO A 193 -9.61 -4.40 -5.55
CA PRO A 193 -8.59 -4.86 -4.62
C PRO A 193 -8.80 -4.21 -3.25
N SER A 194 -8.95 -5.05 -2.22
CA SER A 194 -9.26 -4.62 -0.85
C SER A 194 -8.15 -5.04 0.10
N PHE A 195 -7.82 -4.16 1.04
CA PHE A 195 -6.72 -4.32 1.97
C PHE A 195 -7.16 -3.98 3.39
N SER A 196 -6.76 -4.80 4.35
CA SER A 196 -6.79 -4.46 5.77
C SER A 196 -5.43 -3.87 6.13
N VAL A 197 -5.40 -2.60 6.50
CA VAL A 197 -4.16 -1.87 6.78
C VAL A 197 -4.15 -1.38 8.22
N THR A 198 -3.07 -1.68 8.94
CA THR A 198 -2.88 -1.26 10.33
C THR A 198 -1.70 -0.31 10.41
N LEU A 199 -1.93 0.92 10.87
CA LEU A 199 -0.86 1.85 11.20
C LEU A 199 -0.22 1.40 12.52
N LEU A 200 0.98 0.82 12.45
CA LEU A 200 1.73 0.35 13.61
C LEU A 200 2.46 1.50 14.32
N ARG A 201 2.96 2.48 13.56
CA ARG A 201 3.73 3.61 14.07
C ARG A 201 3.69 4.77 13.10
N ARG A 202 3.69 6.01 13.64
CA ARG A 202 3.93 7.25 12.92
C ARG A 202 4.91 8.11 13.71
N ARG A 203 5.83 8.78 13.02
CA ARG A 203 6.72 9.78 13.62
C ARG A 203 5.88 10.98 14.06
N GLY A 204 6.14 11.51 15.24
CA GLY A 204 5.31 12.59 15.81
C GLY A 204 4.03 12.10 16.51
N GLY A 205 3.77 10.80 16.55
CA GLY A 205 2.58 10.23 17.20
C GLY A 205 1.36 10.20 16.26
N GLY A 206 0.22 9.84 16.80
CA GLY A 206 -1.05 9.71 16.07
C GLY A 206 -1.80 8.44 16.49
N GLN A 207 -3.08 8.38 16.16
CA GLN A 207 -3.88 7.18 16.41
C GLN A 207 -3.35 6.02 15.55
N THR A 208 -2.95 4.95 16.23
CA THR A 208 -2.74 3.65 15.59
C THR A 208 -4.10 2.97 15.45
N GLY A 209 -4.31 2.25 14.36
CA GLY A 209 -5.57 1.57 14.13
C GLY A 209 -5.57 0.79 12.83
N THR A 210 -6.59 -0.05 12.68
CA THR A 210 -6.80 -0.84 11.47
C THR A 210 -7.96 -0.23 10.69
N SER A 211 -7.77 -0.12 9.39
CA SER A 211 -8.79 0.32 8.44
C SER A 211 -8.84 -0.64 7.26
N ILE A 212 -10.04 -0.82 6.69
CA ILE A 212 -10.19 -1.50 5.41
C ILE A 212 -10.26 -0.43 4.32
N VAL A 213 -9.48 -0.63 3.26
CA VAL A 213 -9.45 0.28 2.12
C VAL A 213 -9.53 -0.51 0.81
N GLU A 214 -10.18 0.06 -0.17
CA GLU A 214 -10.26 -0.48 -1.53
C GLU A 214 -9.51 0.42 -2.51
N TRP A 215 -8.85 -0.19 -3.49
CA TRP A 215 -8.18 0.55 -4.54
C TRP A 215 -9.15 0.92 -5.66
N ASP A 216 -9.37 2.22 -5.85
CA ASP A 216 -10.08 2.74 -7.00
C ASP A 216 -9.11 3.05 -8.14
N ARG A 217 -9.19 2.25 -9.19
CA ARG A 217 -8.34 2.35 -10.37
C ARG A 217 -8.55 3.66 -11.16
N GLU A 218 -9.79 4.13 -11.21
CA GLU A 218 -10.14 5.32 -12.00
C GLU A 218 -9.70 6.59 -11.29
N GLN A 219 -9.91 6.65 -9.98
CA GLN A 219 -9.47 7.76 -9.15
C GLN A 219 -7.99 7.67 -8.75
N ARG A 220 -7.37 6.50 -8.94
CA ARG A 220 -6.00 6.19 -8.51
C ARG A 220 -5.77 6.51 -7.04
N SER A 221 -6.71 6.10 -6.21
CA SER A 221 -6.72 6.37 -4.78
C SER A 221 -7.32 5.24 -3.98
N PHE A 222 -6.97 5.18 -2.69
CA PHE A 222 -7.62 4.28 -1.76
C PHE A 222 -8.91 4.92 -1.25
N GLN A 223 -9.99 4.18 -1.25
CA GLN A 223 -11.31 4.59 -0.79
C GLN A 223 -11.75 3.69 0.38
N PRO A 224 -12.58 4.18 1.30
CA PRO A 224 -13.26 3.30 2.23
C PRO A 224 -14.16 2.33 1.43
N PRO A 225 -14.33 1.08 1.90
CA PRO A 225 -15.27 0.18 1.24
C PRO A 225 -16.68 0.78 1.25
N PRO A 226 -17.49 0.53 0.22
CA PRO A 226 -18.86 0.98 0.24
C PRO A 226 -19.56 0.40 1.47
N PRO A 227 -20.50 1.14 2.08
CA PRO A 227 -21.31 0.58 3.16
C PRO A 227 -21.96 -0.71 2.64
N LEU A 228 -21.83 -1.79 3.42
CA LEU A 228 -22.53 -3.04 3.08
C LEU A 228 -23.99 -2.68 2.83
N PRO A 229 -24.61 -3.12 1.71
CA PRO A 229 -26.03 -2.97 1.53
C PRO A 229 -26.68 -3.54 2.78
N GLY A 230 -27.35 -2.69 3.54
CA GLY A 230 -27.89 -3.03 4.85
C GLY A 230 -28.69 -4.31 4.69
N GLY A 231 -28.23 -5.38 5.33
CA GLY A 231 -29.01 -6.57 5.43
C GLY A 231 -30.37 -6.11 5.90
N LEU A 232 -31.43 -6.40 5.14
CA LEU A 232 -32.80 -6.23 5.57
C LEU A 232 -32.86 -6.93 6.93
N VAL A 233 -32.76 -6.14 8.02
CA VAL A 233 -33.13 -6.64 9.32
C VAL A 233 -34.59 -6.98 9.14
N SER A 234 -34.87 -8.26 8.88
CA SER A 234 -36.20 -8.77 8.97
C SER A 234 -36.67 -8.42 10.35
N LEU A 235 -37.47 -7.38 10.46
CA LEU A 235 -38.36 -7.17 11.59
C LEU A 235 -39.29 -8.39 11.60
N ALA A 236 -38.76 -9.50 12.10
CA ALA A 236 -39.59 -10.63 12.52
C ALA A 236 -40.54 -10.03 13.53
N GLY A 237 -41.77 -9.81 13.08
CA GLY A 237 -42.80 -9.14 13.82
C GLY A 237 -42.82 -9.69 15.24
N GLN A 238 -42.65 -8.84 16.22
CA GLN A 238 -43.04 -9.14 17.57
C GLN A 238 -44.53 -9.48 17.52
N ARG A 239 -44.86 -10.78 17.52
CA ARG A 239 -46.20 -11.23 17.78
C ARG A 239 -46.59 -10.67 19.14
N PRO A 240 -47.70 -9.87 19.25
CA PRO A 240 -48.15 -9.45 20.55
C PRO A 240 -48.48 -10.73 21.36
N THR A 241 -47.84 -10.89 22.48
CA THR A 241 -48.16 -11.93 23.44
C THR A 241 -49.58 -11.69 23.89
N ALA A 242 -50.49 -12.62 23.59
CA ALA A 242 -51.86 -12.58 24.04
C ALA A 242 -51.86 -12.54 25.60
N ALA A 243 -52.58 -11.59 26.16
CA ALA A 243 -52.81 -11.52 27.58
C ALA A 243 -53.49 -12.78 28.11
N PRO A 244 -53.14 -13.31 29.30
CA PRO A 244 -53.81 -14.44 29.88
C PRO A 244 -55.28 -14.12 30.19
N GLY A 245 -56.13 -14.94 29.62
CA GLY A 245 -57.59 -14.82 29.78
C GLY A 245 -58.01 -14.92 31.24
N GLY A 246 -58.87 -13.99 31.65
CA GLY A 246 -59.41 -13.91 32.99
C GLY A 246 -60.26 -15.13 33.33
N GLU A 247 -60.08 -15.65 34.54
CA GLU A 247 -60.87 -16.70 35.18
C GLU A 247 -62.35 -16.29 35.22
N ARG A 248 -63.22 -17.08 34.64
CA ARG A 248 -64.66 -17.02 34.90
C ARG A 248 -64.91 -17.75 36.21
N ARG A 249 -65.24 -16.99 37.27
CA ARG A 249 -65.87 -17.52 38.47
C ARG A 249 -67.31 -17.91 38.15
N TYR A 250 -67.62 -19.19 38.30
CA TYR A 250 -69.00 -19.66 38.44
C TYR A 250 -69.37 -19.57 39.93
N ALA A 251 -70.39 -18.77 40.24
CA ALA A 251 -71.08 -18.81 41.55
C ALA A 251 -72.28 -19.77 41.39
N ALA A 252 -72.52 -20.52 42.42
CA ALA A 252 -73.46 -21.60 42.65
C ALA A 252 -74.93 -21.30 42.27
#